data_67c67f8b39996e6c3437dac2eb504663
#
_entry.id   67c67f8b39996e6c3437dac2eb504663
#
_cell.length_a   1.000
_cell.length_b   1.000
_cell.length_c   1.000
_cell.angle_alpha   90.00
_cell.angle_beta   90.00
_cell.angle_gamma   90.00
#
_symmetry.space_group_name_H-M   'P 1'
#
loop_
_entity.id
_entity.type
_entity.pdbx_description
1 polymer ?
#
loop_
_entity_poly.entity_id
_entity_poly.type
_entity_poly.pdbx_seq_one_letter_code
_entity_poly.pdbx_strand_id
1 'polypeptide(L)'
;GVTSEMLNRTIMGHTLIEAAIQNRSITVSTTKKHYDGTTETITDKEATQACAAKIDEIRQDFKDWARQKMQSDPEMSALIERIYNDTFNNFVPMSIPDEFVPEYFGGASHKFKMRPHQGRAIVRGTQQPLLLAHEVGTGKTFTLISTAMEMRRLGTARKPMIVVQNATVGQFVASAKELYPNAKILTLEEADRSAEGRKNFYAKIRYNDWDMIVVPQSTFEFI
;
A
#
# COMPACT_ATOMS: atom_id res chain seq x y z
N GLY A 1 -20.28 34.62 3.71
CA GLY A 1 -19.81 34.18 5.03
C GLY A 1 -20.92 33.53 5.85
N VAL A 2 -20.56 32.85 6.91
CA VAL A 2 -21.49 32.26 7.89
C VAL A 2 -21.21 32.89 9.25
N THR A 3 -22.25 33.40 9.91
CA THR A 3 -22.14 34.06 11.22
C THR A 3 -22.64 33.12 12.31
N SER A 4 -21.85 32.92 13.35
CA SER A 4 -22.27 32.30 14.60
C SER A 4 -22.70 33.38 15.56
N GLU A 5 -24.00 33.49 15.84
CA GLU A 5 -24.53 34.41 16.84
C GLU A 5 -24.09 33.97 18.25
N MET A 6 -24.07 32.66 18.51
CA MET A 6 -23.65 32.08 19.78
C MET A 6 -22.22 32.46 20.16
N LEU A 7 -21.30 32.51 19.20
CA LEU A 7 -19.88 32.80 19.43
C LEU A 7 -19.50 34.23 19.02
N ASN A 8 -20.47 35.04 18.55
CA ASN A 8 -20.25 36.39 18.00
C ASN A 8 -19.07 36.41 17.00
N ARG A 9 -19.06 35.45 16.06
CA ARG A 9 -17.97 35.26 15.10
C ARG A 9 -18.53 35.00 13.70
N THR A 10 -17.92 35.65 12.71
CA THR A 10 -18.26 35.43 11.29
C THR A 10 -17.13 34.70 10.60
N ILE A 11 -17.44 33.56 9.94
CA ILE A 11 -16.54 32.86 9.04
C ILE A 11 -16.64 33.52 7.68
N MET A 12 -15.54 34.08 7.22
CA MET A 12 -15.50 34.87 5.98
C MET A 12 -15.63 33.96 4.74
N GLY A 13 -16.14 34.54 3.63
CA GLY A 13 -16.35 33.80 2.38
C GLY A 13 -15.07 33.18 1.82
N HIS A 14 -13.94 33.88 1.89
CA HIS A 14 -12.65 33.31 1.42
C HIS A 14 -12.22 32.06 2.19
N THR A 15 -12.50 32.00 3.49
CA THR A 15 -12.20 30.80 4.32
C THR A 15 -13.06 29.61 3.89
N LEU A 16 -14.33 29.86 3.52
CA LEU A 16 -15.20 28.79 2.99
C LEU A 16 -14.74 28.32 1.62
N ILE A 17 -14.29 29.22 0.74
CA ILE A 17 -13.74 28.88 -0.58
C ILE A 17 -12.45 28.08 -0.41
N GLU A 18 -11.55 28.50 0.46
CA GLU A 18 -10.31 27.77 0.75
C GLU A 18 -10.59 26.36 1.27
N ALA A 19 -11.53 26.21 2.19
CA ALA A 19 -11.95 24.92 2.72
C ALA A 19 -12.58 24.04 1.62
N ALA A 20 -13.36 24.62 0.71
CA ALA A 20 -13.93 23.92 -0.43
C ALA A 20 -12.85 23.37 -1.36
N ILE A 21 -11.83 24.17 -1.71
CA ILE A 21 -10.71 23.80 -2.56
C ILE A 21 -9.84 22.71 -1.92
N GLN A 22 -9.54 22.86 -0.62
CA GLN A 22 -8.65 21.93 0.10
C GLN A 22 -9.38 20.70 0.64
N ASN A 23 -10.65 20.53 0.31
CA ASN A 23 -11.50 19.43 0.78
C ASN A 23 -11.52 19.29 2.32
N ARG A 24 -11.48 20.43 3.02
CA ARG A 24 -11.56 20.50 4.49
C ARG A 24 -12.96 20.85 4.97
N SER A 25 -13.29 20.42 6.19
CA SER A 25 -14.47 20.89 6.94
C SER A 25 -14.07 22.02 7.88
N ILE A 26 -15.02 22.89 8.21
CA ILE A 26 -14.85 23.97 9.18
C ILE A 26 -15.72 23.66 10.40
N THR A 27 -15.11 23.58 11.58
CA THR A 27 -15.80 23.50 12.87
C THR A 27 -15.78 24.86 13.53
N VAL A 28 -16.95 25.42 13.84
CA VAL A 28 -17.07 26.71 14.50
C VAL A 28 -17.08 26.53 16.00
N SER A 29 -15.95 26.79 16.65
CA SER A 29 -15.76 26.57 18.08
C SER A 29 -14.94 27.69 18.73
N THR A 30 -15.08 27.84 20.06
CA THR A 30 -14.25 28.70 20.90
C THR A 30 -13.79 27.92 22.12
N THR A 31 -12.64 28.30 22.66
CA THR A 31 -12.08 27.64 23.85
C THR A 31 -12.17 28.61 25.02
N LYS A 32 -12.92 28.24 26.07
CA LYS A 32 -12.96 28.98 27.35
C LYS A 32 -11.95 28.36 28.31
N LYS A 33 -11.13 29.20 28.90
CA LYS A 33 -10.25 28.80 30.03
C LYS A 33 -10.99 29.06 31.34
N HIS A 34 -11.08 28.05 32.18
CA HIS A 34 -11.59 28.14 33.55
C HIS A 34 -10.50 28.61 34.52
N TYR A 35 -10.94 29.10 35.68
CA TYR A 35 -10.02 29.60 36.72
C TYR A 35 -9.12 28.52 37.33
N ASP A 36 -9.51 27.26 37.17
CA ASP A 36 -8.75 26.05 37.60
C ASP A 36 -7.70 25.61 36.60
N GLY A 37 -7.53 26.33 35.48
CA GLY A 37 -6.59 26.01 34.42
C GLY A 37 -7.13 24.99 33.38
N THR A 38 -8.34 24.48 33.56
CA THR A 38 -8.99 23.61 32.57
C THR A 38 -9.50 24.42 31.37
N THR A 39 -9.56 23.78 30.20
CA THR A 39 -10.08 24.39 28.97
C THR A 39 -11.30 23.61 28.47
N GLU A 40 -12.39 24.33 28.24
CA GLU A 40 -13.60 23.80 27.64
C GLU A 40 -13.75 24.32 26.21
N THR A 41 -13.97 23.40 25.25
CA THR A 41 -14.24 23.78 23.84
C THR A 41 -15.75 23.79 23.60
N ILE A 42 -16.30 24.97 23.36
CA ILE A 42 -17.71 25.16 23.04
C ILE A 42 -17.83 25.21 21.51
N THR A 43 -18.60 24.30 20.92
CA THR A 43 -18.83 24.20 19.48
C THR A 43 -20.24 24.64 19.14
N ASP A 44 -20.37 25.59 18.21
CA ASP A 44 -21.62 25.93 17.60
C ASP A 44 -21.96 24.96 16.47
N LYS A 45 -22.89 24.04 16.74
CA LYS A 45 -23.28 22.99 15.78
C LYS A 45 -24.05 23.57 14.59
N GLU A 46 -24.88 24.56 14.81
CA GLU A 46 -25.70 25.19 13.78
C GLU A 46 -24.82 25.95 12.77
N ALA A 47 -23.92 26.81 13.27
CA ALA A 47 -22.96 27.50 12.42
C ALA A 47 -21.99 26.52 11.71
N THR A 48 -21.62 25.41 12.35
CA THR A 48 -20.80 24.35 11.74
C THR A 48 -21.52 23.69 10.58
N GLN A 49 -22.80 23.33 10.74
CA GLN A 49 -23.63 22.78 9.67
C GLN A 49 -23.86 23.77 8.53
N ALA A 50 -24.09 25.04 8.85
CA ALA A 50 -24.22 26.10 7.86
C ALA A 50 -22.93 26.31 7.04
N CYS A 51 -21.75 26.18 7.67
CA CYS A 51 -20.46 26.17 6.97
C CYS A 51 -20.35 24.98 6.03
N ALA A 52 -20.71 23.78 6.48
CA ALA A 52 -20.66 22.57 5.65
C ALA A 52 -21.57 22.68 4.42
N ALA A 53 -22.82 23.11 4.62
CA ALA A 53 -23.76 23.33 3.52
C ALA A 53 -23.24 24.38 2.51
N LYS A 54 -22.65 25.45 2.99
CA LYS A 54 -22.10 26.51 2.11
C LYS A 54 -20.84 26.03 1.36
N ILE A 55 -20.01 25.23 1.99
CA ILE A 55 -18.85 24.59 1.34
C ILE A 55 -19.30 23.67 0.21
N ASP A 56 -20.34 22.85 0.44
CA ASP A 56 -20.86 21.94 -0.57
C ASP A 56 -21.54 22.69 -1.73
N GLU A 57 -22.25 23.80 -1.45
CA GLU A 57 -22.79 24.70 -2.48
C GLU A 57 -21.65 25.25 -3.36
N ILE A 58 -20.59 25.78 -2.76
CA ILE A 58 -19.42 26.31 -3.48
C ILE A 58 -18.77 25.23 -4.36
N ARG A 59 -18.64 24.00 -3.85
CA ARG A 59 -18.12 22.88 -4.62
C ARG A 59 -19.00 22.53 -5.81
N GLN A 60 -20.30 22.56 -5.63
CA GLN A 60 -21.23 22.26 -6.72
C GLN A 60 -21.21 23.36 -7.79
N ASP A 61 -21.25 24.62 -7.39
CA ASP A 61 -21.11 25.76 -8.30
C ASP A 61 -19.82 25.71 -9.11
N PHE A 62 -18.70 25.32 -8.46
CA PHE A 62 -17.43 25.15 -9.16
C PHE A 62 -17.46 24.00 -10.16
N LYS A 63 -18.07 22.88 -9.81
CA LYS A 63 -18.23 21.74 -10.74
C LYS A 63 -19.07 22.12 -11.96
N ASP A 64 -20.12 22.85 -11.75
CA ASP A 64 -21.02 23.26 -12.83
C ASP A 64 -20.36 24.29 -13.73
N TRP A 65 -19.64 25.27 -13.14
CA TRP A 65 -18.81 26.21 -13.89
C TRP A 65 -17.72 25.46 -14.70
N ALA A 66 -17.00 24.51 -14.09
CA ALA A 66 -15.96 23.77 -14.76
C ALA A 66 -16.50 22.95 -15.95
N ARG A 67 -17.66 22.28 -15.78
CA ARG A 67 -18.33 21.56 -16.88
C ARG A 67 -18.71 22.50 -18.02
N GLN A 68 -19.29 23.65 -17.71
CA GLN A 68 -19.68 24.64 -18.72
C GLN A 68 -18.45 25.18 -19.46
N LYS A 69 -17.35 25.47 -18.74
CA LYS A 69 -16.08 25.92 -19.31
C LYS A 69 -15.46 24.87 -20.21
N MET A 70 -15.41 23.61 -19.78
CA MET A 70 -14.88 22.51 -20.61
C MET A 70 -15.69 22.31 -21.91
N GLN A 71 -16.98 22.61 -21.91
CA GLN A 71 -17.81 22.52 -23.12
C GLN A 71 -17.63 23.71 -24.06
N SER A 72 -17.37 24.89 -23.52
CA SER A 72 -17.30 26.13 -24.29
C SER A 72 -15.89 26.56 -24.70
N ASP A 73 -14.86 25.97 -24.07
CA ASP A 73 -13.46 26.38 -24.22
C ASP A 73 -12.57 25.15 -24.48
N PRO A 74 -12.31 24.83 -25.77
CA PRO A 74 -11.49 23.67 -26.15
C PRO A 74 -10.08 23.71 -25.62
N GLU A 75 -9.46 24.92 -25.48
CA GLU A 75 -8.10 25.04 -24.96
C GLU A 75 -8.05 24.71 -23.45
N MET A 76 -9.02 25.20 -22.71
CA MET A 76 -9.17 24.88 -21.29
C MET A 76 -9.44 23.39 -21.08
N SER A 77 -10.29 22.79 -21.93
CA SER A 77 -10.57 21.34 -21.90
C SER A 77 -9.29 20.53 -22.11
N ALA A 78 -8.51 20.86 -23.14
CA ALA A 78 -7.25 20.17 -23.45
C ALA A 78 -6.21 20.36 -22.32
N LEU A 79 -6.16 21.54 -21.69
CA LEU A 79 -5.27 21.81 -20.57
C LEU A 79 -5.64 20.97 -19.33
N ILE A 80 -6.92 20.92 -18.99
CA ILE A 80 -7.41 20.12 -17.86
C ILE A 80 -7.17 18.63 -18.10
N GLU A 81 -7.48 18.14 -19.31
CA GLU A 81 -7.23 16.74 -19.69
C GLU A 81 -5.74 16.40 -19.59
N ARG A 82 -4.87 17.25 -20.08
CA ARG A 82 -3.42 17.07 -19.97
C ARG A 82 -2.96 17.01 -18.53
N ILE A 83 -3.35 17.98 -17.69
CA ILE A 83 -2.99 18.01 -16.27
C ILE A 83 -3.51 16.76 -15.55
N TYR A 84 -4.74 16.35 -15.84
CA TYR A 84 -5.34 15.14 -15.26
C TYR A 84 -4.56 13.88 -15.66
N ASN A 85 -4.26 13.73 -16.94
CA ASN A 85 -3.52 12.59 -17.47
C ASN A 85 -2.08 12.55 -16.94
N ASP A 86 -1.39 13.69 -16.88
CA ASP A 86 -0.03 13.79 -16.34
C ASP A 86 0.01 13.49 -14.82
N THR A 87 -1.08 13.74 -14.10
CA THR A 87 -1.14 13.56 -12.64
C THR A 87 -1.65 12.18 -12.25
N PHE A 88 -2.70 11.70 -12.91
CA PHE A 88 -3.44 10.49 -12.48
C PHE A 88 -3.33 9.32 -13.45
N ASN A 89 -3.09 9.56 -14.75
CA ASN A 89 -3.02 8.55 -15.79
C ASN A 89 -1.61 8.38 -16.37
N ASN A 90 -0.58 8.90 -15.71
CA ASN A 90 0.82 8.79 -16.14
C ASN A 90 1.43 7.39 -15.91
N PHE A 91 0.70 6.50 -15.24
CA PHE A 91 1.12 5.14 -15.00
C PHE A 91 0.44 4.18 -15.97
N VAL A 92 1.20 3.62 -16.89
CA VAL A 92 0.76 2.51 -17.72
C VAL A 92 1.10 1.20 -16.99
N PRO A 93 0.12 0.42 -16.53
CA PRO A 93 0.38 -0.85 -15.90
C PRO A 93 1.12 -1.77 -16.88
N MET A 94 2.22 -2.39 -16.44
CA MET A 94 2.88 -3.41 -17.24
C MET A 94 1.87 -4.53 -17.55
N SER A 95 1.60 -4.75 -18.81
CA SER A 95 0.82 -5.88 -19.30
C SER A 95 1.80 -6.97 -19.77
N ILE A 96 1.65 -8.17 -19.23
CA ILE A 96 2.41 -9.34 -19.66
C ILE A 96 1.45 -10.23 -20.43
N PRO A 97 1.60 -10.34 -21.78
CA PRO A 97 0.78 -11.24 -22.58
C PRO A 97 0.92 -12.68 -22.12
N ASP A 98 -0.15 -13.46 -22.21
CA ASP A 98 -0.20 -14.83 -21.68
C ASP A 98 0.85 -15.76 -22.34
N GLU A 99 1.24 -15.49 -23.58
CA GLU A 99 2.28 -16.20 -24.31
C GLU A 99 3.69 -16.11 -23.69
N PHE A 100 3.94 -15.02 -22.91
CA PHE A 100 5.20 -14.83 -22.19
C PHE A 100 5.13 -15.24 -20.71
N VAL A 101 4.03 -15.85 -20.28
CA VAL A 101 3.85 -16.27 -18.89
C VAL A 101 4.30 -17.73 -18.74
N PRO A 102 5.41 -18.01 -18.03
CA PRO A 102 5.85 -19.37 -17.79
C PRO A 102 4.84 -20.15 -16.93
N GLU A 103 4.56 -21.37 -17.32
CA GLU A 103 3.78 -22.31 -16.51
C GLU A 103 4.65 -23.03 -15.46
N TYR A 104 5.95 -23.12 -15.72
CA TYR A 104 6.94 -23.70 -14.82
C TYR A 104 8.15 -22.77 -14.70
N PHE A 105 8.71 -22.71 -13.52
CA PHE A 105 9.88 -21.88 -13.21
C PHE A 105 11.08 -22.78 -12.92
N GLY A 106 12.29 -22.29 -13.19
CA GLY A 106 13.51 -23.08 -13.08
C GLY A 106 13.73 -23.65 -11.67
N GLY A 107 13.94 -24.94 -11.57
CA GLY A 107 14.14 -25.67 -10.32
C GLY A 107 12.87 -26.04 -9.56
N ALA A 108 11.71 -25.57 -10.00
CA ALA A 108 10.43 -25.94 -9.40
C ALA A 108 10.02 -27.37 -9.80
N SER A 109 9.28 -28.03 -8.92
CA SER A 109 8.68 -29.33 -9.18
C SER A 109 7.64 -29.26 -10.29
N HIS A 110 7.75 -30.10 -11.31
CA HIS A 110 6.77 -30.21 -12.39
C HIS A 110 5.41 -30.75 -11.96
N LYS A 111 5.24 -31.14 -10.69
CA LYS A 111 3.93 -31.49 -10.12
C LYS A 111 2.99 -30.27 -10.03
N PHE A 112 3.55 -29.06 -10.00
CA PHE A 112 2.80 -27.82 -9.79
C PHE A 112 2.93 -26.91 -11.00
N LYS A 113 1.88 -26.90 -11.81
CA LYS A 113 1.74 -25.98 -12.92
C LYS A 113 1.22 -24.64 -12.38
N MET A 114 1.93 -23.55 -12.65
CA MET A 114 1.48 -22.20 -12.26
C MET A 114 0.30 -21.78 -13.11
N ARG A 115 -0.69 -21.19 -12.46
CA ARG A 115 -1.83 -20.55 -13.16
C ARG A 115 -1.37 -19.24 -13.82
N PRO A 116 -2.00 -18.78 -14.91
CA PRO A 116 -1.57 -17.57 -15.61
C PRO A 116 -1.43 -16.33 -14.72
N HIS A 117 -2.33 -16.11 -13.76
CA HIS A 117 -2.23 -14.99 -12.83
C HIS A 117 -1.02 -15.10 -11.89
N GLN A 118 -0.65 -16.32 -11.47
CA GLN A 118 0.55 -16.55 -10.66
C GLN A 118 1.83 -16.28 -11.48
N GLY A 119 1.90 -16.82 -12.68
CA GLY A 119 3.03 -16.58 -13.58
C GLY A 119 3.23 -15.10 -13.89
N ARG A 120 2.16 -14.36 -14.22
CA ARG A 120 2.23 -12.91 -14.41
C ARG A 120 2.74 -12.18 -13.16
N ALA A 121 2.25 -12.56 -11.98
CA ALA A 121 2.67 -11.95 -10.72
C ALA A 121 4.16 -12.25 -10.42
N ILE A 122 4.64 -13.47 -10.70
CA ILE A 122 6.05 -13.85 -10.52
C ILE A 122 6.94 -13.00 -11.45
N VAL A 123 6.65 -12.96 -12.75
CA VAL A 123 7.41 -12.16 -13.72
C VAL A 123 7.44 -10.70 -13.33
N ARG A 124 6.30 -10.12 -12.95
CA ARG A 124 6.23 -8.72 -12.49
C ARG A 124 7.03 -8.50 -11.21
N GLY A 125 6.93 -9.41 -10.23
CA GLY A 125 7.61 -9.30 -8.94
C GLY A 125 9.14 -9.37 -9.05
N THR A 126 9.70 -9.96 -10.12
CA THR A 126 11.15 -9.94 -10.37
C THR A 126 11.65 -8.61 -10.92
N GLN A 127 10.77 -7.75 -11.41
CA GLN A 127 11.12 -6.49 -12.09
C GLN A 127 10.81 -5.25 -11.26
N GLN A 128 9.80 -5.30 -10.40
CA GLN A 128 9.36 -4.16 -9.60
C GLN A 128 8.69 -4.61 -8.30
N PRO A 129 8.62 -3.73 -7.26
CA PRO A 129 7.82 -3.98 -6.07
C PRO A 129 6.36 -4.27 -6.42
N LEU A 130 5.77 -5.26 -5.76
CA LEU A 130 4.43 -5.75 -6.08
C LEU A 130 3.61 -5.99 -4.81
N LEU A 131 2.36 -5.52 -4.82
CA LEU A 131 1.33 -5.91 -3.86
C LEU A 131 0.45 -7.01 -4.46
N LEU A 132 0.46 -8.21 -3.88
CA LEU A 132 -0.37 -9.33 -4.30
C LEU A 132 -1.75 -9.26 -3.63
N ALA A 133 -2.68 -8.53 -4.23
CA ALA A 133 -4.07 -8.41 -3.78
C ALA A 133 -4.97 -9.57 -4.31
N HIS A 134 -4.40 -10.76 -4.42
CA HIS A 134 -5.14 -11.95 -4.83
C HIS A 134 -6.06 -12.45 -3.71
N GLU A 135 -7.20 -13.05 -4.06
CA GLU A 135 -8.12 -13.67 -3.11
C GLU A 135 -7.49 -14.84 -2.35
N VAL A 136 -8.12 -15.27 -1.26
CA VAL A 136 -7.71 -16.45 -0.50
C VAL A 136 -7.85 -17.69 -1.39
N GLY A 137 -6.90 -18.63 -1.30
CA GLY A 137 -6.92 -19.87 -2.09
C GLY A 137 -6.34 -19.76 -3.51
N THR A 138 -5.91 -18.58 -3.96
CA THR A 138 -5.33 -18.38 -5.31
C THR A 138 -3.85 -18.80 -5.44
N GLY A 139 -3.24 -19.32 -4.37
CA GLY A 139 -1.86 -19.81 -4.38
C GLY A 139 -0.81 -18.73 -4.16
N LYS A 140 -1.11 -17.67 -3.39
CA LYS A 140 -0.15 -16.60 -3.05
C LYS A 140 1.18 -17.11 -2.50
N THR A 141 1.15 -18.15 -1.66
CA THR A 141 2.36 -18.76 -1.08
C THR A 141 3.31 -19.27 -2.16
N PHE A 142 2.79 -20.01 -3.13
CA PHE A 142 3.59 -20.53 -4.26
C PHE A 142 4.10 -19.37 -5.14
N THR A 143 3.29 -18.36 -5.36
CA THR A 143 3.69 -17.15 -6.11
C THR A 143 4.86 -16.44 -5.43
N LEU A 144 4.80 -16.21 -4.11
CA LEU A 144 5.89 -15.56 -3.35
C LEU A 144 7.18 -16.40 -3.35
N ILE A 145 7.06 -17.71 -3.12
CA ILE A 145 8.20 -18.64 -3.14
C ILE A 145 8.85 -18.62 -4.52
N SER A 146 8.06 -18.76 -5.59
CA SER A 146 8.59 -18.76 -6.94
C SER A 146 9.20 -17.42 -7.34
N THR A 147 8.63 -16.29 -6.89
CA THR A 147 9.23 -14.96 -7.11
C THR A 147 10.61 -14.88 -6.46
N ALA A 148 10.75 -15.32 -5.20
CA ALA A 148 12.01 -15.33 -4.48
C ALA A 148 13.06 -16.19 -5.18
N MET A 149 12.69 -17.40 -5.59
CA MET A 149 13.59 -18.32 -6.29
C MET A 149 13.99 -17.81 -7.68
N GLU A 150 13.06 -17.18 -8.38
CA GLU A 150 13.32 -16.58 -9.70
C GLU A 150 14.23 -15.35 -9.59
N MET A 151 14.06 -14.49 -8.58
CA MET A 151 14.99 -13.39 -8.28
C MET A 151 16.41 -13.92 -8.02
N ARG A 152 16.56 -15.04 -7.32
CA ARG A 152 17.84 -15.68 -7.11
C ARG A 152 18.42 -16.22 -8.43
N ARG A 153 17.61 -16.92 -9.21
CA ARG A 153 18.04 -17.49 -10.51
C ARG A 153 18.50 -16.40 -11.48
N LEU A 154 17.81 -15.28 -11.51
CA LEU A 154 18.14 -14.10 -12.32
C LEU A 154 19.32 -13.27 -11.77
N GLY A 155 19.78 -13.57 -10.55
CA GLY A 155 20.86 -12.83 -9.90
C GLY A 155 20.47 -11.48 -9.32
N THR A 156 19.19 -11.11 -9.33
CA THR A 156 18.69 -9.86 -8.74
C THR A 156 18.70 -9.89 -7.22
N ALA A 157 18.61 -11.09 -6.62
CA ALA A 157 18.77 -11.30 -5.19
C ALA A 157 19.68 -12.51 -4.93
N ARG A 158 20.73 -12.34 -4.11
CA ARG A 158 21.63 -13.46 -3.75
C ARG A 158 21.00 -14.38 -2.72
N LYS A 159 20.29 -13.83 -1.76
CA LYS A 159 19.65 -14.54 -0.63
C LYS A 159 18.28 -13.93 -0.38
N PRO A 160 17.28 -14.24 -1.20
CA PRO A 160 15.93 -13.69 -1.01
C PRO A 160 15.39 -14.13 0.35
N MET A 161 14.76 -13.21 1.07
CA MET A 161 14.19 -13.43 2.37
C MET A 161 12.68 -13.25 2.33
N ILE A 162 11.95 -14.22 2.86
CA ILE A 162 10.50 -14.18 3.02
C ILE A 162 10.18 -13.99 4.50
N VAL A 163 9.50 -12.90 4.82
CA VAL A 163 9.08 -12.58 6.19
C VAL A 163 7.60 -12.93 6.33
N VAL A 164 7.26 -13.76 7.30
CA VAL A 164 5.90 -14.26 7.51
C VAL A 164 5.51 -14.18 8.99
N GLN A 165 4.23 -14.36 9.28
CA GLN A 165 3.77 -14.48 10.66
C GLN A 165 4.34 -15.74 11.32
N ASN A 166 4.61 -15.69 12.63
CA ASN A 166 5.21 -16.80 13.40
C ASN A 166 4.48 -18.13 13.18
N ALA A 167 3.15 -18.12 13.21
CA ALA A 167 2.32 -19.31 13.06
C ALA A 167 2.40 -19.96 11.67
N THR A 168 2.81 -19.22 10.64
CA THR A 168 2.81 -19.66 9.24
C THR A 168 4.18 -20.08 8.72
N VAL A 169 5.27 -19.88 9.48
CA VAL A 169 6.65 -20.22 9.08
C VAL A 169 6.76 -21.69 8.65
N GLY A 170 6.28 -22.61 9.48
CA GLY A 170 6.36 -24.06 9.19
C GLY A 170 5.64 -24.45 7.91
N GLN A 171 4.43 -23.90 7.70
CA GLN A 171 3.65 -24.12 6.47
C GLN A 171 4.38 -23.56 5.24
N PHE A 172 4.98 -22.37 5.38
CA PHE A 172 5.71 -21.74 4.28
C PHE A 172 6.94 -22.55 3.87
N VAL A 173 7.71 -23.04 4.85
CA VAL A 173 8.88 -23.89 4.62
C VAL A 173 8.48 -25.23 3.98
N ALA A 174 7.39 -25.86 4.45
CA ALA A 174 6.86 -27.07 3.87
C ALA A 174 6.46 -26.86 2.40
N SER A 175 5.70 -25.81 2.11
CA SER A 175 5.31 -25.44 0.75
C SER A 175 6.52 -25.14 -0.15
N ALA A 176 7.55 -24.50 0.40
CA ALA A 176 8.77 -24.21 -0.33
C ALA A 176 9.58 -25.47 -0.68
N LYS A 177 9.69 -26.43 0.24
CA LYS A 177 10.32 -27.72 -0.01
C LYS A 177 9.54 -28.61 -0.97
N GLU A 178 8.21 -28.49 -0.94
CA GLU A 178 7.35 -29.22 -1.88
C GLU A 178 7.49 -28.68 -3.31
N LEU A 179 7.52 -27.34 -3.44
CA LEU A 179 7.65 -26.69 -4.73
C LEU A 179 9.09 -26.72 -5.29
N TYR A 180 10.09 -26.57 -4.42
CA TYR A 180 11.52 -26.61 -4.75
C TYR A 180 12.26 -27.65 -3.90
N PRO A 181 12.18 -28.95 -4.23
CA PRO A 181 12.72 -30.02 -3.38
C PRO A 181 14.23 -29.95 -3.14
N ASN A 182 14.97 -29.36 -4.08
CA ASN A 182 16.43 -29.27 -4.04
C ASN A 182 16.93 -27.93 -3.46
N ALA A 183 16.04 -27.02 -3.08
CA ALA A 183 16.41 -25.69 -2.57
C ALA A 183 16.97 -25.79 -1.14
N LYS A 184 18.06 -25.08 -0.90
CA LYS A 184 18.64 -24.87 0.43
C LYS A 184 17.88 -23.74 1.14
N ILE A 185 16.97 -24.10 2.02
CA ILE A 185 16.10 -23.15 2.74
C ILE A 185 16.58 -23.03 4.18
N LEU A 186 16.91 -21.82 4.60
CA LEU A 186 17.19 -21.51 6.00
C LEU A 186 15.92 -21.00 6.68
N THR A 187 15.61 -21.53 7.83
CA THR A 187 14.56 -21.03 8.72
C THR A 187 15.05 -20.98 10.16
N LEU A 188 14.38 -20.19 10.99
CA LEU A 188 14.67 -20.10 12.41
C LEU A 188 14.18 -21.38 13.13
N GLU A 189 15.07 -22.06 13.81
CA GLU A 189 14.75 -23.19 14.67
C GLU A 189 14.50 -22.72 16.13
N GLU A 190 13.97 -23.60 16.97
CA GLU A 190 13.65 -23.26 18.35
C GLU A 190 14.91 -22.90 19.16
N ALA A 191 16.03 -23.56 18.88
CA ALA A 191 17.33 -23.28 19.48
C ALA A 191 17.88 -21.88 19.12
N ASP A 192 17.50 -21.34 17.98
CA ASP A 192 17.93 -20.03 17.48
C ASP A 192 17.20 -18.86 18.15
N ARG A 193 16.19 -19.12 19.01
CA ARG A 193 15.40 -18.06 19.67
C ARG A 193 16.14 -17.35 20.83
N SER A 194 17.17 -17.96 21.38
CA SER A 194 18.04 -17.35 22.39
C SER A 194 18.86 -16.20 21.80
N ALA A 195 19.43 -15.33 22.63
CA ALA A 195 20.29 -14.23 22.18
C ALA A 195 21.54 -14.75 21.43
N GLU A 196 22.12 -15.85 21.88
CA GLU A 196 23.26 -16.51 21.24
C GLU A 196 22.82 -17.25 19.97
N GLY A 197 21.69 -17.95 20.02
CA GLY A 197 21.11 -18.61 18.86
C GLY A 197 20.83 -17.65 17.71
N ARG A 198 20.30 -16.46 18.00
CA ARG A 198 20.11 -15.42 16.98
C ARG A 198 21.41 -14.97 16.33
N LYS A 199 22.48 -14.78 17.12
CA LYS A 199 23.82 -14.44 16.55
C LYS A 199 24.30 -15.54 15.61
N ASN A 200 24.13 -16.80 16.00
CA ASN A 200 24.49 -17.95 15.18
C ASN A 200 23.64 -18.04 13.92
N PHE A 201 22.34 -17.76 14.03
CA PHE A 201 21.44 -17.71 12.88
C PHE A 201 21.87 -16.62 11.86
N TYR A 202 22.22 -15.41 12.34
CA TYR A 202 22.73 -14.35 11.46
C TYR A 202 24.08 -14.71 10.83
N ALA A 203 24.93 -15.40 11.57
CA ALA A 203 26.19 -15.93 11.02
C ALA A 203 25.91 -16.96 9.92
N LYS A 204 24.92 -17.88 10.10
CA LYS A 204 24.49 -18.82 9.07
C LYS A 204 23.99 -18.08 7.82
N ILE A 205 23.22 -17.01 7.96
CA ILE A 205 22.77 -16.16 6.84
C ILE A 205 23.96 -15.56 6.11
N ARG A 206 24.93 -15.02 6.85
CA ARG A 206 26.06 -14.28 6.28
C ARG A 206 27.03 -15.18 5.52
N TYR A 207 27.41 -16.30 6.11
CA TYR A 207 28.54 -17.11 5.64
C TYR A 207 28.17 -18.30 4.77
N ASN A 208 26.92 -18.73 4.76
CA ASN A 208 26.48 -19.84 3.93
C ASN A 208 25.69 -19.37 2.71
N ASP A 209 25.65 -20.22 1.70
CA ASP A 209 24.88 -19.97 0.48
C ASP A 209 23.52 -20.64 0.56
N TRP A 210 22.49 -19.84 0.79
CA TRP A 210 21.09 -20.24 0.89
C TRP A 210 20.33 -19.80 -0.35
N ASP A 211 19.43 -20.65 -0.84
CA ASP A 211 18.56 -20.31 -1.96
C ASP A 211 17.40 -19.43 -1.53
N MET A 212 16.96 -19.58 -0.28
CA MET A 212 15.91 -18.78 0.32
C MET A 212 16.02 -18.80 1.84
N ILE A 213 15.61 -17.71 2.47
CA ILE A 213 15.51 -17.57 3.93
C ILE A 213 14.07 -17.29 4.29
N VAL A 214 13.50 -18.03 5.24
CA VAL A 214 12.16 -17.81 5.75
C VAL A 214 12.24 -17.49 7.23
N VAL A 215 11.81 -16.27 7.60
CA VAL A 215 11.88 -15.78 8.98
C VAL A 215 10.53 -15.26 9.47
N PRO A 216 10.25 -15.39 10.77
CA PRO A 216 9.09 -14.75 11.37
C PRO A 216 9.30 -13.22 11.46
N GLN A 217 8.21 -12.47 11.37
CA GLN A 217 8.22 -11.01 11.47
C GLN A 217 8.90 -10.53 12.76
N SER A 218 8.62 -11.18 13.89
CA SER A 218 9.24 -10.85 15.19
C SER A 218 10.76 -10.98 15.22
N THR A 219 11.35 -11.77 14.33
CA THR A 219 12.81 -11.90 14.21
C THR A 219 13.38 -10.86 13.24
N PHE A 220 12.63 -10.54 12.20
CA PHE A 220 13.04 -9.54 11.20
C PHE A 220 13.17 -8.13 11.79
N GLU A 221 12.37 -7.79 12.81
CA GLU A 221 12.45 -6.50 13.51
C GLU A 221 13.80 -6.27 14.23
N PHE A 222 14.62 -7.31 14.40
CA PHE A 222 15.95 -7.26 15.06
C PHE A 222 17.12 -7.41 14.08
N ILE A 223 16.88 -7.45 12.77
CA ILE A 223 17.90 -7.48 11.72
C ILE A 223 18.19 -6.06 11.22
#